data_b510aaab8ad3596a12569b2893aa9d6f
#
_entry.id   b510aaab8ad3596a12569b2893aa9d6f
#
_cell.length_a   1.000
_cell.length_b   1.000
_cell.length_c   1.000
_cell.angle_alpha   90.00
_cell.angle_beta   90.00
_cell.angle_gamma   90.00
#
_symmetry.space_group_name_H-M   'P 1'
#
loop_
_entity.id
_entity.type
_entity.pdbx_description
1 polymer ?
#
loop_
_entity_poly.entity_id
_entity_poly.type
_entity_poly.pdbx_seq_one_letter_code
_entity_poly.pdbx_strand_id
1 'polypeptide(L)'
;DTQEYGSKDFVGISGGWKSTDDKVEIQKRHNNVAKVHIQKFISEVENGSFPVPDIFVFSMGTNDTKIGRASDALKEKILDKVDLTTMAGGARWCIQTIIERFPECRVFLCTPIQSGSVSHNDLNLKKIAVLREICNAFSVPVIDCYSECGIKAEDEVWEERGRYLKDGLHPDVEGQQLMGQYIAKKIQDYLTVVLCSKSLL
;
A
#
# COMPACT_ATOMS: atom_id res chain seq x y z
N ASP A 1 17.91 6.03 -5.07
CA ASP A 1 17.68 7.26 -4.26
C ASP A 1 16.24 7.34 -3.84
N THR A 2 15.88 6.49 -2.87
CA THR A 2 14.54 6.41 -2.28
C THR A 2 14.41 7.30 -1.04
N GLN A 3 15.36 8.21 -0.81
CA GLN A 3 15.53 8.81 0.52
C GLN A 3 14.74 10.08 0.81
N GLU A 4 14.14 10.75 -0.14
CA GLU A 4 13.61 12.09 0.16
C GLU A 4 12.09 12.24 0.20
N TYR A 5 11.35 11.23 -0.25
CA TYR A 5 9.89 11.34 -0.29
C TYR A 5 9.18 10.97 1.00
N GLY A 6 9.84 10.42 1.98
CA GLY A 6 9.14 9.76 3.06
C GLY A 6 9.44 10.18 4.48
N SER A 7 10.63 10.66 4.78
CA SER A 7 11.04 10.61 6.18
C SER A 7 10.59 11.80 7.04
N LYS A 8 10.44 12.99 6.50
CA LYS A 8 10.09 14.17 7.32
C LYS A 8 8.59 14.39 7.46
N ASP A 9 7.81 14.09 6.44
CA ASP A 9 6.37 14.29 6.47
C ASP A 9 5.61 13.08 7.05
N PHE A 10 6.20 11.87 6.96
CA PHE A 10 5.68 10.66 7.60
C PHE A 10 5.87 10.61 9.13
N VAL A 11 6.90 11.23 9.65
CA VAL A 11 7.16 11.26 11.10
C VAL A 11 6.02 11.92 11.89
N GLY A 12 5.24 12.80 11.26
CA GLY A 12 4.06 13.39 11.88
C GLY A 12 2.85 12.45 11.97
N ILE A 13 2.85 11.34 11.22
CA ILE A 13 1.71 10.39 11.18
C ILE A 13 1.95 9.20 12.10
N SER A 14 3.20 8.75 12.25
CA SER A 14 3.57 7.65 13.15
C SER A 14 3.71 8.07 14.61
N GLY A 15 3.64 9.34 14.91
CA GLY A 15 3.80 9.88 16.26
C GLY A 15 2.59 9.67 17.15
N GLY A 16 2.53 8.53 17.85
CA GLY A 16 1.76 8.41 19.07
C GLY A 16 0.24 8.38 18.92
N TRP A 17 -0.28 7.31 18.38
CA TRP A 17 -1.70 6.98 18.47
C TRP A 17 -2.13 6.77 19.92
N LYS A 18 -3.03 7.60 20.42
CA LYS A 18 -3.73 7.32 21.66
C LYS A 18 -4.99 6.51 21.33
N SER A 19 -5.33 5.54 22.13
CA SER A 19 -6.55 4.72 21.98
C SER A 19 -7.85 5.54 21.98
N THR A 20 -7.76 6.80 22.36
CA THR A 20 -8.85 7.80 22.42
C THR A 20 -9.01 8.61 21.14
N ASP A 21 -8.10 8.48 20.18
CA ASP A 21 -8.16 9.27 18.96
C ASP A 21 -9.33 8.81 18.06
N ASP A 22 -9.97 9.77 17.41
CA ASP A 22 -11.06 9.48 16.48
C ASP A 22 -10.52 8.76 15.23
N LYS A 23 -10.87 7.49 15.10
CA LYS A 23 -10.43 6.62 13.99
C LYS A 23 -10.80 7.16 12.61
N VAL A 24 -11.89 7.92 12.52
CA VAL A 24 -12.33 8.54 11.26
C VAL A 24 -11.40 9.69 10.87
N GLU A 25 -11.10 10.57 11.82
CA GLU A 25 -10.18 11.69 11.58
C GLU A 25 -8.76 11.21 11.29
N ILE A 26 -8.33 10.14 11.95
CA ILE A 26 -7.06 9.50 11.67
C ILE A 26 -7.02 8.98 10.23
N GLN A 27 -8.03 8.21 9.81
CA GLN A 27 -8.10 7.66 8.46
C GLN A 27 -8.13 8.76 7.40
N LYS A 28 -8.94 9.79 7.65
CA LYS A 28 -9.01 10.95 6.76
C LYS A 28 -7.66 11.67 6.60
N ARG A 29 -6.91 11.79 7.70
CA ARG A 29 -5.57 12.37 7.69
C ARG A 29 -4.61 11.51 6.86
N HIS A 30 -4.60 10.19 7.06
CA HIS A 30 -3.77 9.27 6.26
C HIS A 30 -4.07 9.40 4.77
N ASN A 31 -5.33 9.36 4.39
CA ASN A 31 -5.73 9.45 2.99
C ASN A 31 -5.40 10.82 2.38
N ASN A 32 -5.55 11.90 3.15
CA ASN A 32 -5.15 13.23 2.70
C ASN A 32 -3.64 13.35 2.48
N VAL A 33 -2.84 12.75 3.34
CA VAL A 33 -1.38 12.72 3.18
C VAL A 33 -1.01 11.92 1.92
N ALA A 34 -1.58 10.73 1.73
CA ALA A 34 -1.37 9.95 0.52
C ALA A 34 -1.77 10.74 -0.74
N LYS A 35 -2.90 11.45 -0.70
CA LYS A 35 -3.36 12.32 -1.77
C LYS A 35 -2.34 13.43 -2.09
N VAL A 36 -1.85 14.14 -1.07
CA VAL A 36 -0.84 15.21 -1.25
C VAL A 36 0.44 14.67 -1.87
N HIS A 37 0.93 13.52 -1.40
CA HIS A 37 2.14 12.90 -1.96
C HIS A 37 1.97 12.47 -3.42
N ILE A 38 0.85 11.87 -3.78
CA ILE A 38 0.55 11.49 -5.16
C ILE A 38 0.45 12.73 -6.05
N GLN A 39 -0.24 13.78 -5.60
CA GLN A 39 -0.35 15.03 -6.35
C GLN A 39 1.00 15.70 -6.56
N LYS A 40 1.86 15.72 -5.52
CA LYS A 40 3.22 16.22 -5.62
C LYS A 40 4.04 15.41 -6.63
N PHE A 41 4.02 14.08 -6.53
CA PHE A 41 4.70 13.20 -7.48
C PHE A 41 4.25 13.46 -8.93
N ILE A 42 2.94 13.55 -9.16
CA ILE A 42 2.39 13.89 -10.49
C ILE A 42 2.94 15.21 -10.99
N SER A 43 2.92 16.26 -10.16
CA SER A 43 3.46 17.58 -10.51
C SER A 43 4.94 17.54 -10.87
N GLU A 44 5.72 16.72 -10.18
CA GLU A 44 7.16 16.56 -10.45
C GLU A 44 7.45 15.77 -11.73
N VAL A 45 6.61 14.82 -12.08
CA VAL A 45 6.67 14.17 -13.39
C VAL A 45 6.29 15.16 -14.49
N GLU A 46 5.23 15.96 -14.30
CA GLU A 46 4.74 16.94 -15.29
C GLU A 46 5.75 18.04 -15.56
N ASN A 47 6.47 18.49 -14.55
CA ASN A 47 7.49 19.53 -14.72
C ASN A 47 8.87 18.99 -15.14
N GLY A 48 8.99 17.67 -15.35
CA GLY A 48 10.20 17.01 -15.80
C GLY A 48 11.26 16.76 -14.72
N SER A 49 10.92 16.97 -13.44
CA SER A 49 11.82 16.67 -12.31
C SER A 49 11.99 15.16 -12.09
N PHE A 50 10.96 14.38 -12.45
CA PHE A 50 10.99 12.92 -12.45
C PHE A 50 10.55 12.34 -13.80
N PRO A 51 11.09 11.18 -14.19
CA PRO A 51 10.61 10.46 -15.38
C PRO A 51 9.18 9.93 -15.12
N VAL A 52 8.42 9.73 -16.21
CA VAL A 52 7.17 8.98 -16.17
C VAL A 52 7.44 7.56 -15.63
N PRO A 53 6.70 7.07 -14.63
CA PRO A 53 6.97 5.76 -14.06
C PRO A 53 6.52 4.64 -15.00
N ASP A 54 7.38 3.63 -15.18
CA ASP A 54 6.99 2.36 -15.83
C ASP A 54 6.23 1.45 -14.86
N ILE A 55 6.59 1.52 -13.57
CA ILE A 55 6.03 0.69 -12.50
C ILE A 55 5.73 1.57 -11.30
N PHE A 56 4.54 1.42 -10.74
CA PHE A 56 4.14 2.05 -9.49
C PHE A 56 3.68 0.98 -8.47
N VAL A 57 4.27 0.98 -7.29
CA VAL A 57 3.95 0.00 -6.25
C VAL A 57 3.35 0.71 -5.03
N PHE A 58 2.12 0.36 -4.71
CA PHE A 58 1.50 0.78 -3.46
C PHE A 58 1.77 -0.23 -2.35
N SER A 59 2.11 0.26 -1.15
CA SER A 59 2.10 -0.52 0.09
C SER A 59 1.13 0.14 1.06
N MET A 60 -0.02 -0.47 1.28
CA MET A 60 -1.15 0.12 2.00
C MET A 60 -1.73 -0.88 3.01
N GLY A 61 -2.45 -0.35 3.99
CA GLY A 61 -3.29 -1.13 4.90
C GLY A 61 -2.78 -1.19 6.35
N THR A 62 -1.47 -1.18 6.58
CA THR A 62 -0.91 -1.39 7.94
C THR A 62 -1.48 -0.40 8.96
N ASN A 63 -1.44 0.89 8.66
CA ASN A 63 -1.83 1.95 9.60
C ASN A 63 -3.28 2.43 9.45
N ASP A 64 -4.04 1.82 8.54
CA ASP A 64 -5.42 2.20 8.31
C ASP A 64 -6.32 1.78 9.48
N THR A 65 -7.24 2.67 9.88
CA THR A 65 -8.07 2.51 11.08
C THR A 65 -9.53 2.26 10.79
N LYS A 66 -10.08 2.86 9.71
CA LYS A 66 -11.45 2.69 9.26
C LYS A 66 -11.47 2.05 7.88
N ILE A 67 -11.78 0.77 7.83
CA ILE A 67 -11.63 -0.04 6.60
C ILE A 67 -12.59 0.44 5.50
N GLY A 68 -13.89 0.57 5.80
CA GLY A 68 -14.92 0.80 4.80
C GLY A 68 -15.21 -0.45 3.96
N ARG A 69 -16.14 -0.32 3.00
CA ARG A 69 -16.46 -1.40 2.05
C ARG A 69 -15.99 -1.02 0.65
N ALA A 70 -15.42 -1.95 -0.06
CA ALA A 70 -15.01 -1.74 -1.45
C ALA A 70 -16.21 -1.34 -2.33
N SER A 71 -17.37 -1.98 -2.14
CA SER A 71 -18.59 -1.66 -2.89
C SER A 71 -19.03 -0.20 -2.75
N ASP A 72 -18.90 0.38 -1.56
CA ASP A 72 -19.26 1.79 -1.33
C ASP A 72 -18.26 2.73 -2.01
N ALA A 73 -16.98 2.42 -1.89
CA ALA A 73 -15.93 3.16 -2.58
C ALA A 73 -16.08 3.10 -4.11
N LEU A 74 -16.37 1.94 -4.67
CA LEU A 74 -16.49 1.71 -6.12
C LEU A 74 -17.79 2.25 -6.72
N LYS A 75 -18.83 2.43 -5.92
CA LYS A 75 -20.13 2.97 -6.35
C LYS A 75 -20.05 4.45 -6.73
N GLU A 76 -19.20 5.23 -6.09
CA GLU A 76 -19.05 6.66 -6.40
C GLU A 76 -18.43 6.84 -7.79
N LYS A 77 -19.11 7.59 -8.67
CA LYS A 77 -18.65 7.77 -10.06
C LYS A 77 -17.59 8.87 -10.21
N ILE A 78 -17.58 9.81 -9.29
CA ILE A 78 -16.70 10.98 -9.35
C ILE A 78 -15.57 10.78 -8.35
N LEU A 79 -14.34 10.65 -8.85
CA LEU A 79 -13.18 10.34 -8.02
C LEU A 79 -12.98 11.33 -6.86
N ASP A 80 -13.18 12.61 -7.08
CA ASP A 80 -13.06 13.65 -6.04
C ASP A 80 -14.15 13.60 -4.96
N LYS A 81 -15.22 12.81 -5.16
CA LYS A 81 -16.29 12.59 -4.19
C LYS A 81 -16.16 11.27 -3.42
N VAL A 82 -15.13 10.49 -3.69
CA VAL A 82 -14.86 9.26 -2.94
C VAL A 82 -14.64 9.58 -1.47
N ASP A 83 -15.25 8.76 -0.61
CA ASP A 83 -15.14 8.95 0.84
C ASP A 83 -13.74 8.65 1.37
N LEU A 84 -12.93 9.68 1.52
CA LEU A 84 -11.58 9.60 2.09
C LEU A 84 -11.55 9.42 3.61
N THR A 85 -12.68 9.19 4.26
CA THR A 85 -12.71 8.78 5.67
C THR A 85 -12.56 7.27 5.85
N THR A 86 -12.37 6.51 4.77
CA THR A 86 -12.18 5.06 4.78
C THR A 86 -10.94 4.64 4.00
N MET A 87 -10.30 3.53 4.40
CA MET A 87 -9.21 2.92 3.66
C MET A 87 -9.63 2.55 2.23
N ALA A 88 -10.82 1.97 2.07
CA ALA A 88 -11.35 1.60 0.76
C ALA A 88 -11.41 2.80 -0.19
N GLY A 89 -11.90 3.93 0.29
CA GLY A 89 -11.96 5.18 -0.48
C GLY A 89 -10.57 5.72 -0.82
N GLY A 90 -9.66 5.72 0.15
CA GLY A 90 -8.28 6.15 -0.05
C GLY A 90 -7.54 5.26 -1.06
N ALA A 91 -7.66 3.94 -0.93
CA ALA A 91 -7.05 2.99 -1.86
C ALA A 91 -7.57 3.17 -3.29
N ARG A 92 -8.88 3.28 -3.46
CA ARG A 92 -9.47 3.56 -4.76
C ARG A 92 -8.94 4.86 -5.35
N TRP A 93 -8.97 5.95 -4.57
CA TRP A 93 -8.51 7.24 -5.05
C TRP A 93 -7.06 7.19 -5.53
N CYS A 94 -6.17 6.59 -4.73
CA CYS A 94 -4.76 6.46 -5.06
C CYS A 94 -4.53 5.66 -6.35
N ILE A 95 -5.12 4.46 -6.43
CA ILE A 95 -4.95 3.54 -7.56
C ILE A 95 -5.49 4.17 -8.84
N GLN A 96 -6.73 4.67 -8.81
CA GLN A 96 -7.37 5.23 -9.98
C GLN A 96 -6.64 6.49 -10.48
N THR A 97 -6.18 7.36 -9.58
CA THR A 97 -5.42 8.56 -9.94
C THR A 97 -4.14 8.21 -10.73
N ILE A 98 -3.38 7.21 -10.27
CA ILE A 98 -2.15 6.80 -10.98
C ILE A 98 -2.47 6.16 -12.32
N ILE A 99 -3.47 5.30 -12.41
CA ILE A 99 -3.87 4.65 -13.67
C ILE A 99 -4.36 5.69 -14.70
N GLU A 100 -5.17 6.66 -14.29
CA GLU A 100 -5.68 7.70 -15.18
C GLU A 100 -4.57 8.66 -15.63
N ARG A 101 -3.62 8.95 -14.74
CA ARG A 101 -2.54 9.91 -15.04
C ARG A 101 -1.41 9.29 -15.84
N PHE A 102 -1.12 8.01 -15.60
CA PHE A 102 -0.03 7.27 -16.24
C PHE A 102 -0.56 5.95 -16.81
N PRO A 103 -1.33 5.97 -17.91
CA PRO A 103 -2.02 4.79 -18.43
C PRO A 103 -1.08 3.66 -18.88
N GLU A 104 0.18 3.96 -19.21
CA GLU A 104 1.20 2.96 -19.56
C GLU A 104 1.91 2.38 -18.33
N CYS A 105 1.74 2.99 -17.16
CA CYS A 105 2.36 2.54 -15.93
C CYS A 105 1.73 1.24 -15.44
N ARG A 106 2.56 0.28 -15.03
CA ARG A 106 2.11 -0.95 -14.37
C ARG A 106 1.97 -0.71 -12.87
N VAL A 107 0.75 -0.77 -12.38
CA VAL A 107 0.45 -0.56 -10.96
C VAL A 107 0.36 -1.90 -10.25
N PHE A 108 0.98 -1.99 -9.07
CA PHE A 108 0.91 -3.13 -8.16
C PHE A 108 0.52 -2.66 -6.76
N LEU A 109 -0.12 -3.54 -5.99
CA LEU A 109 -0.38 -3.29 -4.57
C LEU A 109 0.24 -4.42 -3.74
N CYS A 110 1.07 -4.05 -2.75
CA CYS A 110 1.58 -4.96 -1.73
C CYS A 110 0.62 -4.97 -0.53
N THR A 111 0.25 -6.17 -0.05
CA THR A 111 -0.52 -6.30 1.19
C THR A 111 0.35 -5.96 2.41
N PRO A 112 -0.24 -5.58 3.55
CA PRO A 112 0.47 -5.59 4.83
C PRO A 112 1.12 -6.95 5.09
N ILE A 113 2.20 -6.96 5.86
CA ILE A 113 2.85 -8.18 6.36
C ILE A 113 2.19 -8.68 7.64
N GLN A 114 2.54 -9.89 8.06
CA GLN A 114 2.21 -10.38 9.40
C GLN A 114 3.01 -9.61 10.46
N SER A 115 2.47 -9.54 11.66
CA SER A 115 3.07 -8.91 12.83
C SER A 115 3.03 -9.86 14.02
N GLY A 116 3.75 -9.55 15.11
CA GLY A 116 3.71 -10.30 16.36
C GLY A 116 2.39 -10.18 17.14
N SER A 117 1.40 -9.45 16.62
CA SER A 117 0.09 -9.26 17.27
C SER A 117 -1.03 -9.99 16.53
N VAL A 118 -1.69 -10.92 17.22
CA VAL A 118 -2.85 -11.66 16.67
C VAL A 118 -3.97 -10.71 16.25
N SER A 119 -4.34 -9.76 17.12
CA SER A 119 -5.43 -8.82 16.82
C SER A 119 -5.12 -7.90 15.65
N HIS A 120 -3.86 -7.52 15.48
CA HIS A 120 -3.41 -6.73 14.32
C HIS A 120 -3.47 -7.56 13.04
N ASN A 121 -3.08 -8.83 13.09
CA ASN A 121 -3.17 -9.74 11.96
C ASN A 121 -4.61 -10.00 11.54
N ASP A 122 -5.53 -10.20 12.48
CA ASP A 122 -6.98 -10.34 12.20
C ASP A 122 -7.55 -9.11 11.51
N LEU A 123 -7.10 -7.92 11.92
CA LEU A 123 -7.49 -6.67 11.29
C LEU A 123 -6.89 -6.54 9.88
N ASN A 124 -5.63 -6.92 9.71
CA ASN A 124 -4.96 -6.89 8.40
C ASN A 124 -5.64 -7.82 7.39
N LEU A 125 -6.09 -9.01 7.79
CA LEU A 125 -6.85 -9.90 6.90
C LEU A 125 -8.13 -9.24 6.37
N LYS A 126 -8.86 -8.51 7.22
CA LYS A 126 -10.05 -7.75 6.80
C LYS A 126 -9.70 -6.62 5.82
N LYS A 127 -8.60 -5.92 6.07
CA LYS A 127 -8.09 -4.86 5.18
C LYS A 127 -7.67 -5.43 3.83
N ILE A 128 -6.93 -6.54 3.83
CA ILE A 128 -6.46 -7.23 2.62
C ILE A 128 -7.64 -7.66 1.74
N ALA A 129 -8.71 -8.18 2.32
CA ALA A 129 -9.91 -8.55 1.57
C ALA A 129 -10.47 -7.35 0.80
N VAL A 130 -10.63 -6.20 1.46
CA VAL A 130 -11.13 -4.97 0.82
C VAL A 130 -10.16 -4.43 -0.22
N LEU A 131 -8.84 -4.44 0.05
CA LEU A 131 -7.83 -4.01 -0.91
C LEU A 131 -7.85 -4.87 -2.18
N ARG A 132 -8.02 -6.20 -2.05
CA ARG A 132 -8.16 -7.11 -3.20
C ARG A 132 -9.39 -6.80 -4.04
N GLU A 133 -10.55 -6.51 -3.42
CA GLU A 133 -11.75 -6.13 -4.14
C GLU A 133 -11.53 -4.82 -4.94
N ILE A 134 -10.89 -3.81 -4.35
CA ILE A 134 -10.54 -2.56 -5.05
C ILE A 134 -9.58 -2.86 -6.21
N CYS A 135 -8.49 -3.60 -5.96
CA CYS A 135 -7.52 -3.94 -6.99
C CYS A 135 -8.14 -4.72 -8.16
N ASN A 136 -9.02 -5.68 -7.87
CA ASN A 136 -9.74 -6.46 -8.88
C ASN A 136 -10.57 -5.57 -9.80
N ALA A 137 -11.23 -4.53 -9.26
CA ALA A 137 -12.02 -3.60 -10.06
C ALA A 137 -11.20 -2.80 -11.08
N PHE A 138 -9.90 -2.64 -10.83
CA PHE A 138 -8.95 -1.93 -11.70
C PHE A 138 -7.93 -2.85 -12.40
N SER A 139 -8.09 -4.17 -12.30
CA SER A 139 -7.14 -5.16 -12.83
C SER A 139 -5.69 -4.95 -12.32
N VAL A 140 -5.55 -4.50 -11.07
CA VAL A 140 -4.26 -4.27 -10.42
C VAL A 140 -3.79 -5.57 -9.74
N PRO A 141 -2.62 -6.11 -10.11
CA PRO A 141 -2.04 -7.26 -9.42
C PRO A 141 -1.75 -6.97 -7.95
N VAL A 142 -2.11 -7.92 -7.09
CA VAL A 142 -1.82 -7.86 -5.65
C VAL A 142 -0.66 -8.78 -5.32
N ILE A 143 0.41 -8.21 -4.75
CA ILE A 143 1.57 -8.93 -4.22
C ILE A 143 1.27 -9.28 -2.76
N ASP A 144 1.06 -10.57 -2.49
CA ASP A 144 0.63 -11.04 -1.17
C ASP A 144 1.78 -11.16 -0.17
N CYS A 145 2.23 -10.02 0.34
CA CYS A 145 3.27 -10.00 1.37
C CYS A 145 2.81 -10.65 2.69
N TYR A 146 1.50 -10.65 2.99
CA TYR A 146 0.97 -11.25 4.21
C TYR A 146 1.22 -12.76 4.27
N SER A 147 0.95 -13.45 3.15
CA SER A 147 0.98 -14.91 3.11
C SER A 147 2.30 -15.49 2.57
N GLU A 148 3.06 -14.71 1.78
CA GLU A 148 4.10 -15.29 0.95
C GLU A 148 5.50 -14.66 1.12
N CYS A 149 5.64 -13.49 1.76
CA CYS A 149 6.97 -12.84 1.84
C CYS A 149 7.94 -13.50 2.83
N GLY A 150 7.50 -14.47 3.62
CA GLY A 150 8.36 -15.24 4.54
C GLY A 150 8.46 -14.66 5.96
N ILE A 151 7.84 -13.51 6.25
CA ILE A 151 7.69 -12.99 7.62
C ILE A 151 6.46 -13.65 8.24
N LYS A 152 6.65 -14.39 9.33
CA LYS A 152 5.61 -15.17 10.00
C LYS A 152 5.35 -14.64 11.39
N ALA A 153 4.06 -14.51 11.76
CA ALA A 153 3.65 -14.04 13.08
C ALA A 153 4.26 -14.88 14.24
N GLU A 154 4.45 -16.18 14.03
CA GLU A 154 5.02 -17.10 15.04
C GLU A 154 6.49 -16.84 15.35
N ASP A 155 7.23 -16.19 14.44
CA ASP A 155 8.64 -15.84 14.59
C ASP A 155 8.81 -14.42 15.21
N GLU A 156 7.69 -13.69 15.44
CA GLU A 156 7.71 -12.28 15.84
C GLU A 156 7.01 -12.06 17.18
N VAL A 157 7.49 -11.07 17.94
CA VAL A 157 6.94 -10.71 19.25
C VAL A 157 6.49 -9.25 19.23
N TRP A 158 5.24 -9.00 19.67
CA TRP A 158 4.69 -7.64 19.69
C TRP A 158 5.43 -6.77 20.71
N GLU A 159 5.78 -5.54 20.27
CA GLU A 159 6.56 -4.55 21.04
C GLU A 159 8.00 -5.02 21.42
N GLU A 160 8.46 -6.13 20.87
CA GLU A 160 9.80 -6.62 21.06
C GLU A 160 10.46 -6.99 19.71
N ARG A 161 11.78 -7.18 19.74
CA ARG A 161 12.49 -7.66 18.56
C ARG A 161 12.21 -9.15 18.37
N GLY A 162 11.65 -9.49 17.20
CA GLY A 162 11.53 -10.85 16.71
C GLY A 162 12.64 -11.21 15.72
N ARG A 163 12.33 -12.09 14.79
CA ARG A 163 13.29 -12.57 13.78
C ARG A 163 13.56 -11.51 12.69
N TYR A 164 12.52 -10.89 12.16
CA TYR A 164 12.57 -9.97 11.04
C TYR A 164 11.97 -8.61 11.36
N LEU A 165 11.27 -8.48 12.49
CA LEU A 165 10.64 -7.25 12.91
C LEU A 165 11.36 -6.72 14.17
N LYS A 166 11.73 -5.43 14.14
CA LYS A 166 12.46 -4.79 15.26
C LYS A 166 11.60 -4.55 16.51
N ASP A 167 10.28 -4.53 16.33
CA ASP A 167 9.29 -4.22 17.37
C ASP A 167 7.98 -5.00 17.17
N GLY A 168 8.05 -6.13 16.48
CA GLY A 168 6.88 -6.94 16.16
C GLY A 168 5.97 -6.38 15.06
N LEU A 169 6.32 -5.22 14.47
CA LEU A 169 5.55 -4.58 13.40
C LEU A 169 6.42 -4.10 12.23
N HIS A 170 7.52 -3.41 12.52
CA HIS A 170 8.35 -2.77 11.51
C HIS A 170 9.53 -3.66 11.12
N PRO A 171 9.70 -3.99 9.83
CA PRO A 171 10.83 -4.78 9.37
C PRO A 171 12.18 -4.17 9.76
N ASP A 172 13.07 -5.00 10.27
CA ASP A 172 14.48 -4.67 10.37
C ASP A 172 15.17 -4.80 9.00
N VAL A 173 16.50 -4.68 8.96
CA VAL A 173 17.25 -4.73 7.68
C VAL A 173 17.05 -6.06 6.96
N GLU A 174 17.06 -7.19 7.68
CA GLU A 174 16.86 -8.52 7.11
C GLU A 174 15.43 -8.71 6.62
N GLY A 175 14.43 -8.24 7.39
CA GLY A 175 13.03 -8.26 7.02
C GLY A 175 12.75 -7.39 5.78
N GLN A 176 13.38 -6.20 5.68
CA GLN A 176 13.28 -5.34 4.49
C GLN A 176 13.89 -6.01 3.25
N GLN A 177 15.04 -6.67 3.39
CA GLN A 177 15.67 -7.41 2.29
C GLN A 177 14.80 -8.57 1.83
N LEU A 178 14.25 -9.36 2.76
CA LEU A 178 13.36 -10.47 2.46
C LEU A 178 12.11 -10.01 1.70
N MET A 179 11.43 -8.98 2.20
CA MET A 179 10.29 -8.37 1.51
C MET A 179 10.66 -7.84 0.14
N GLY A 180 11.75 -7.09 0.04
CA GLY A 180 12.20 -6.47 -1.21
C GLY A 180 12.49 -7.51 -2.29
N GLN A 181 13.19 -8.60 -1.95
CA GLN A 181 13.46 -9.71 -2.86
C GLN A 181 12.17 -10.39 -3.33
N TYR A 182 11.24 -10.64 -2.41
CA TYR A 182 9.94 -11.23 -2.75
C TYR A 182 9.15 -10.32 -3.69
N ILE A 183 9.01 -9.04 -3.38
CA ILE A 183 8.28 -8.06 -4.20
C ILE A 183 8.91 -7.97 -5.60
N ALA A 184 10.22 -7.81 -5.67
CA ALA A 184 10.95 -7.73 -6.95
C ALA A 184 10.73 -9.00 -7.80
N LYS A 185 10.80 -10.18 -7.19
CA LYS A 185 10.54 -11.46 -7.88
C LYS A 185 9.12 -11.52 -8.45
N LYS A 186 8.11 -11.14 -7.67
CA LYS A 186 6.71 -11.14 -8.13
C LYS A 186 6.46 -10.16 -9.29
N ILE A 187 7.05 -8.98 -9.24
CA ILE A 187 6.98 -8.01 -10.34
C ILE A 187 7.67 -8.59 -11.58
N GLN A 188 8.86 -9.15 -11.44
CA GLN A 188 9.60 -9.77 -12.56
C GLN A 188 8.80 -10.90 -13.22
N ASP A 189 8.24 -11.80 -12.41
CA ASP A 189 7.43 -12.92 -12.91
C ASP A 189 6.21 -12.42 -13.70
N TYR A 190 5.51 -11.41 -13.17
CA TYR A 190 4.38 -10.79 -13.86
C TYR A 190 4.79 -10.17 -15.20
N LEU A 191 5.86 -9.39 -15.23
CA LEU A 191 6.34 -8.73 -16.45
C LEU A 191 6.81 -9.74 -17.50
N THR A 192 7.45 -10.83 -17.07
CA THR A 192 7.88 -11.90 -17.97
C THR A 192 6.70 -12.53 -18.70
N VAL A 193 5.61 -12.85 -18.00
CA VAL A 193 4.39 -13.40 -18.60
C VAL A 193 3.77 -12.42 -19.61
N VAL A 194 3.71 -11.14 -19.26
CA VAL A 194 3.13 -10.10 -20.16
C VAL A 194 3.98 -9.90 -21.40
N LEU A 195 5.31 -9.92 -21.29
CA LEU A 195 6.20 -9.77 -22.44
C LEU A 195 6.17 -11.00 -23.37
N CYS A 196 6.14 -12.21 -22.80
CA CYS A 196 6.00 -13.43 -23.61
C CYS A 196 4.68 -13.48 -24.40
N SER A 197 3.58 -12.97 -23.84
CA SER A 197 2.30 -12.92 -24.54
C SER A 197 2.29 -11.93 -25.71
N LYS A 198 3.07 -10.85 -25.65
CA LYS A 198 3.19 -9.88 -26.76
C LYS A 198 4.07 -10.39 -27.92
N SER A 199 4.96 -11.34 -27.69
CA SER A 199 5.82 -11.92 -28.74
C SER A 199 5.11 -13.03 -29.55
N LEU A 200 3.89 -13.40 -29.19
CA LEU A 200 3.07 -14.42 -29.86
C LEU A 200 1.98 -13.81 -30.76
N LEU A 201 1.87 -12.50 -30.84
CA LEU A 201 0.99 -11.73 -31.73
C LEU A 201 1.80 -11.03 -32.81
#